data_92160aba20b145d8163e6bebf6a266c6
#
_entry.id   92160aba20b145d8163e6bebf6a266c6
#
_cell.length_a   1.000
_cell.length_b   1.000
_cell.length_c   1.000
_cell.angle_alpha   90.00
_cell.angle_beta   90.00
_cell.angle_gamma   90.00
#
_symmetry.space_group_name_H-M   'P 1'
#
loop_
_entity.id
_entity.type
_entity.pdbx_description
1 polymer ?
#
loop_
_entity_poly.entity_id
_entity_poly.type
_entity_poly.pdbx_seq_one_letter_code
_entity_poly.pdbx_strand_id
1 'polypeptide(L)'
;MGNENSIPAPQLPPPVPPSSWPPPPPAVVSQRREDPPRPPPQGATYQRETRPSDIEKKREKEGDEKNTRYGKQGRDHHQQSLKPVVSLPENLQDILKEADSDTDKSSTDKLYDQLYSSGLFLSHKTKKLWVNKLNCNCFMLYARALSITWGEDPRYWKWIQVQESSGTMIEAAELKRVCWLEVNGRLDTRKLTAGVRYEVCFHVMLKDPAQGWEVPVNVRLVLPGGKKQEHKENLISKMRVQWIEIPVGQFVAPVHDDEGGEMEFSLYEIEGGAWKQGLVIKGVSVKPKSHEYRIPLE
;
A
#
# COMPACT_ATOMS: atom_id res chain seq x y z
N MET A 1 -62.68 23.56 10.10
CA MET A 1 -61.23 23.78 10.11
C MET A 1 -60.67 22.80 11.10
N GLY A 2 -60.25 21.63 10.59
CA GLY A 2 -59.76 20.52 11.41
C GLY A 2 -58.25 20.56 11.45
N ASN A 3 -57.69 20.57 12.65
CA ASN A 3 -56.27 20.50 12.93
C ASN A 3 -55.94 19.02 13.15
N GLU A 4 -55.44 18.33 12.13
CA GLU A 4 -54.93 16.95 12.27
C GLU A 4 -53.54 16.99 12.89
N ASN A 5 -53.47 16.74 14.19
CA ASN A 5 -52.23 16.44 14.90
C ASN A 5 -51.80 15.03 14.50
N SER A 6 -50.89 14.91 13.55
CA SER A 6 -50.20 13.65 13.23
C SER A 6 -49.23 13.31 14.36
N ILE A 7 -49.57 12.34 15.18
CA ILE A 7 -48.68 11.75 16.19
C ILE A 7 -47.61 10.94 15.43
N PRO A 8 -46.30 11.20 15.63
CA PRO A 8 -45.27 10.40 15.00
C PRO A 8 -45.34 8.95 15.53
N ALA A 9 -45.27 7.98 14.62
CA ALA A 9 -45.26 6.57 14.97
C ALA A 9 -44.08 6.24 15.92
N PRO A 10 -44.28 5.38 16.93
CA PRO A 10 -43.25 5.01 17.87
C PRO A 10 -42.08 4.32 17.10
N GLN A 11 -40.90 4.87 17.22
CA GLN A 11 -39.69 4.23 16.72
C GLN A 11 -39.46 2.94 17.50
N LEU A 12 -39.47 1.81 16.81
CA LEU A 12 -39.08 0.52 17.39
C LEU A 12 -37.63 0.61 17.89
N PRO A 13 -37.35 0.11 19.11
CA PRO A 13 -35.99 0.06 19.62
C PRO A 13 -35.12 -0.76 18.65
N PRO A 14 -33.82 -0.44 18.51
CA PRO A 14 -32.91 -1.18 17.64
C PRO A 14 -32.91 -2.66 18.06
N PRO A 15 -32.88 -3.61 17.11
CA PRO A 15 -32.91 -5.02 17.44
C PRO A 15 -31.69 -5.38 18.30
N VAL A 16 -31.94 -5.95 19.47
CA VAL A 16 -30.91 -6.49 20.36
C VAL A 16 -30.18 -7.61 19.61
N PRO A 17 -28.84 -7.67 19.62
CA PRO A 17 -28.11 -8.75 18.97
C PRO A 17 -28.57 -10.09 19.56
N PRO A 18 -28.81 -11.12 18.72
CA PRO A 18 -29.19 -12.43 19.24
C PRO A 18 -28.08 -12.96 20.13
N SER A 19 -28.44 -13.54 21.27
CA SER A 19 -27.53 -14.13 22.25
C SER A 19 -26.68 -15.32 21.73
N SER A 20 -26.85 -15.67 20.44
CA SER A 20 -26.15 -16.75 19.71
C SER A 20 -25.08 -16.28 18.74
N TRP A 21 -24.59 -15.04 18.86
CA TRP A 21 -23.50 -14.56 17.98
C TRP A 21 -22.21 -15.32 18.31
N PRO A 22 -21.52 -15.85 17.30
CA PRO A 22 -20.18 -16.35 17.54
C PRO A 22 -19.31 -15.17 18.04
N PRO A 23 -18.49 -15.39 19.07
CA PRO A 23 -17.52 -14.36 19.48
C PRO A 23 -16.63 -14.00 18.30
N PRO A 24 -16.11 -12.77 18.23
CA PRO A 24 -15.10 -12.43 17.24
C PRO A 24 -13.96 -13.43 17.33
N PRO A 25 -13.33 -13.81 16.20
CA PRO A 25 -12.16 -14.66 16.26
C PRO A 25 -11.13 -14.01 17.19
N PRO A 26 -10.39 -14.78 18.01
CA PRO A 26 -9.37 -14.22 18.87
C PRO A 26 -8.41 -13.43 17.98
N ALA A 27 -8.08 -12.21 18.41
CA ALA A 27 -7.07 -11.40 17.75
C ALA A 27 -5.83 -12.29 17.57
N VAL A 28 -5.35 -12.40 16.32
CA VAL A 28 -4.09 -13.09 16.05
C VAL A 28 -3.00 -12.21 16.62
N VAL A 29 -2.74 -12.39 17.91
CA VAL A 29 -1.57 -11.85 18.57
C VAL A 29 -0.40 -12.60 17.94
N SER A 30 0.32 -11.94 17.03
CA SER A 30 1.61 -12.43 16.57
C SER A 30 2.46 -12.64 17.82
N GLN A 31 2.60 -13.91 18.23
CA GLN A 31 3.57 -14.27 19.26
C GLN A 31 4.93 -13.89 18.69
N ARG A 32 5.46 -12.75 19.15
CA ARG A 32 6.90 -12.50 19.07
C ARG A 32 7.55 -13.69 19.76
N ARG A 33 8.32 -14.47 19.02
CA ARG A 33 9.35 -15.30 19.62
C ARG A 33 10.28 -14.32 20.32
N GLU A 34 10.23 -14.30 21.63
CA GLU A 34 11.25 -13.64 22.45
C GLU A 34 12.54 -14.43 22.23
N ASP A 35 13.49 -13.82 21.52
CA ASP A 35 14.86 -14.31 21.48
C ASP A 35 15.42 -14.23 22.92
N PRO A 36 16.17 -15.24 23.37
CA PRO A 36 16.79 -15.20 24.69
C PRO A 36 17.77 -14.02 24.78
N PRO A 37 17.90 -13.38 25.96
CA PRO A 37 18.73 -12.20 26.13
C PRO A 37 20.20 -12.50 25.80
N ARG A 38 20.80 -11.70 24.92
CA ARG A 38 22.24 -11.74 24.63
C ARG A 38 23.04 -11.44 25.90
N PRO A 39 24.11 -12.18 26.17
CA PRO A 39 25.03 -11.85 27.25
C PRO A 39 25.75 -10.52 26.96
N PRO A 40 26.08 -9.75 28.02
CA PRO A 40 26.74 -8.45 27.85
C PRO A 40 28.15 -8.60 27.25
N PRO A 41 28.60 -7.63 26.41
CA PRO A 41 29.93 -7.66 25.84
C PRO A 41 30.99 -7.45 26.94
N GLN A 42 31.91 -8.38 27.04
CA GLN A 42 33.10 -8.24 27.91
C GLN A 42 34.04 -7.20 27.28
N GLY A 43 34.63 -6.40 28.15
CA GLY A 43 35.35 -5.19 27.88
C GLY A 43 36.51 -5.28 26.88
N ALA A 44 36.66 -4.26 26.08
CA ALA A 44 37.89 -3.91 25.41
C ALA A 44 38.36 -2.54 25.91
N THR A 45 39.55 -2.58 26.44
CA THR A 45 40.40 -1.53 26.98
C THR A 45 40.63 -0.40 25.96
N TYR A 46 40.49 0.82 26.42
CA TYR A 46 40.93 2.03 25.76
C TYR A 46 42.48 2.06 25.66
N GLN A 47 42.99 2.22 24.45
CA GLN A 47 44.30 2.84 24.24
C GLN A 47 44.12 4.06 23.34
N ARG A 48 44.56 5.17 23.91
CA ARG A 48 44.63 6.51 23.38
C ARG A 48 45.99 6.64 22.66
N GLU A 49 45.97 6.95 21.37
CA GLU A 49 47.18 7.51 20.74
C GLU A 49 46.84 8.65 19.78
N THR A 50 47.63 9.65 19.90
CA THR A 50 47.76 11.01 19.49
C THR A 50 47.97 11.22 18.00
N ARG A 51 47.47 12.38 17.52
CA ARG A 51 47.82 13.06 16.26
C ARG A 51 49.29 13.51 16.30
N PRO A 52 49.93 13.72 15.14
CA PRO A 52 50.10 15.08 14.59
C PRO A 52 50.00 15.18 13.05
N SER A 53 49.37 16.18 12.53
CA SER A 53 49.77 17.46 11.91
C SER A 53 50.77 17.44 10.75
N ASP A 54 50.32 18.04 9.64
CA ASP A 54 50.97 18.96 8.67
C ASP A 54 51.97 18.44 7.62
N ILE A 55 51.78 18.98 6.44
CA ILE A 55 52.72 19.64 5.48
C ILE A 55 52.21 19.41 4.05
N GLU A 56 51.66 20.37 3.43
CA GLU A 56 52.12 21.46 2.55
C GLU A 56 52.40 21.13 1.08
N LYS A 57 51.64 21.80 0.22
CA LYS A 57 51.90 22.49 -1.06
C LYS A 57 53.06 22.05 -1.97
N LYS A 58 52.73 21.99 -3.28
CA LYS A 58 53.34 22.66 -4.45
C LYS A 58 52.58 22.23 -5.71
N ARG A 59 51.93 23.08 -6.48
CA ARG A 59 52.30 24.02 -7.54
C ARG A 59 53.30 23.44 -8.55
N GLU A 60 52.97 23.38 -9.83
CA GLU A 60 53.03 24.29 -10.99
C GLU A 60 52.83 23.46 -12.26
N LYS A 61 52.02 23.87 -13.17
CA LYS A 61 52.08 24.80 -14.33
C LYS A 61 52.69 24.22 -15.60
N GLU A 62 51.99 24.58 -16.68
CA GLU A 62 52.38 24.83 -18.08
C GLU A 62 52.61 23.61 -18.99
N GLY A 63 52.20 23.59 -20.20
CA GLY A 63 51.70 24.53 -21.19
C GLY A 63 51.44 23.86 -22.48
N ASP A 64 50.65 24.44 -23.22
CA ASP A 64 50.68 24.91 -24.58
C ASP A 64 50.73 23.99 -25.82
N GLU A 65 49.69 24.24 -26.61
CA GLU A 65 49.60 24.51 -28.05
C GLU A 65 50.05 23.48 -29.10
N LYS A 66 49.21 23.21 -29.99
CA LYS A 66 49.05 23.58 -31.42
C LYS A 66 48.51 22.43 -32.30
N ASN A 67 47.31 22.64 -32.79
CA ASN A 67 46.96 22.99 -34.19
C ASN A 67 47.16 21.93 -35.30
N THR A 68 46.11 21.63 -35.95
CA THR A 68 45.77 21.78 -37.36
C THR A 68 45.23 20.53 -38.09
N ARG A 69 44.08 20.74 -38.70
CA ARG A 69 43.59 20.41 -40.07
C ARG A 69 42.84 19.09 -40.33
N TYR A 70 41.57 19.36 -40.66
CA TYR A 70 40.77 18.87 -41.81
C TYR A 70 40.83 17.37 -42.19
N GLY A 71 39.64 16.76 -42.05
CA GLY A 71 39.24 15.56 -42.75
C GLY A 71 37.75 15.38 -42.67
N LYS A 72 36.98 15.96 -43.64
CA LYS A 72 35.56 15.67 -43.88
C LYS A 72 35.47 14.21 -44.33
N GLN A 73 34.84 13.36 -43.54
CA GLN A 73 34.18 12.17 -44.05
C GLN A 73 32.84 12.01 -43.29
N GLY A 74 31.76 12.05 -44.07
CA GLY A 74 30.40 11.77 -43.62
C GLY A 74 30.33 10.38 -43.04
N ARG A 75 29.81 10.31 -41.83
CA ARG A 75 29.26 9.09 -41.26
C ARG A 75 27.82 9.38 -40.93
N ASP A 76 26.97 8.67 -41.62
CA ASP A 76 25.58 8.51 -41.27
C ASP A 76 25.49 8.08 -39.81
N HIS A 77 25.16 9.02 -38.93
CA HIS A 77 24.75 8.70 -37.59
C HIS A 77 23.32 8.15 -37.66
N HIS A 78 23.24 6.84 -37.78
CA HIS A 78 22.10 6.13 -37.25
C HIS A 78 21.98 6.51 -35.76
N GLN A 79 21.13 7.49 -35.49
CA GLN A 79 20.66 7.77 -34.12
C GLN A 79 19.85 6.55 -33.67
N GLN A 80 20.51 5.53 -33.17
CA GLN A 80 19.88 4.57 -32.29
C GLN A 80 19.44 5.36 -31.07
N SER A 81 18.14 5.61 -31.01
CA SER A 81 17.46 6.04 -29.79
C SER A 81 17.85 5.06 -28.70
N LEU A 82 18.78 5.45 -27.85
CA LEU A 82 19.09 4.74 -26.62
C LEU A 82 17.81 4.76 -25.79
N LYS A 83 17.04 3.66 -25.82
CA LYS A 83 15.98 3.44 -24.86
C LYS A 83 16.62 3.59 -23.47
N PRO A 84 16.05 4.40 -22.57
CA PRO A 84 16.59 4.49 -21.22
C PRO A 84 16.71 3.07 -20.68
N VAL A 85 17.87 2.74 -20.14
CA VAL A 85 18.09 1.47 -19.43
C VAL A 85 17.21 1.57 -18.17
N VAL A 86 15.99 1.09 -18.29
CA VAL A 86 15.07 1.01 -17.16
C VAL A 86 15.57 -0.14 -16.30
N SER A 87 16.15 0.16 -15.14
CA SER A 87 16.53 -0.88 -14.18
C SER A 87 15.27 -1.57 -13.68
N LEU A 88 15.30 -2.89 -13.61
CA LEU A 88 14.24 -3.68 -12.98
C LEU A 88 14.08 -3.23 -11.52
N PRO A 89 12.83 -3.12 -11.03
CA PRO A 89 12.61 -2.89 -9.62
C PRO A 89 13.36 -3.92 -8.79
N GLU A 90 14.04 -3.46 -7.76
CA GLU A 90 14.62 -4.33 -6.73
C GLU A 90 13.54 -5.30 -6.25
N ASN A 91 13.89 -6.54 -5.91
CA ASN A 91 12.95 -7.58 -5.46
C ASN A 91 11.91 -8.09 -6.51
N LEU A 92 11.99 -7.65 -7.78
CA LEU A 92 11.05 -8.12 -8.79
C LEU A 92 11.05 -9.65 -8.94
N GLN A 93 12.22 -10.29 -8.83
CA GLN A 93 12.33 -11.74 -8.96
C GLN A 93 11.53 -12.49 -7.89
N ASP A 94 11.52 -11.98 -6.66
CA ASP A 94 10.75 -12.57 -5.57
C ASP A 94 9.24 -12.32 -5.74
N ILE A 95 8.87 -11.14 -6.21
CA ILE A 95 7.47 -10.81 -6.51
C ILE A 95 6.95 -11.66 -7.66
N LEU A 96 7.76 -11.94 -8.69
CA LEU A 96 7.38 -12.76 -9.85
C LEU A 96 7.11 -14.23 -9.48
N LYS A 97 7.55 -14.71 -8.32
CA LYS A 97 7.18 -16.03 -7.80
C LYS A 97 5.69 -16.12 -7.46
N GLU A 98 5.09 -14.98 -7.09
CA GLU A 98 3.66 -14.88 -6.81
C GLU A 98 2.82 -14.58 -8.08
N ALA A 99 3.47 -14.34 -9.25
CA ALA A 99 2.76 -13.93 -10.46
C ALA A 99 1.92 -15.06 -11.04
N ASP A 100 0.69 -14.72 -11.43
CA ASP A 100 -0.26 -15.62 -12.03
C ASP A 100 0.24 -16.12 -13.41
N SER A 101 -0.33 -17.23 -13.89
CA SER A 101 0.05 -17.90 -15.14
C SER A 101 -0.14 -17.03 -16.39
N ASP A 102 -1.02 -16.04 -16.34
CA ASP A 102 -1.31 -15.12 -17.44
C ASP A 102 -0.16 -14.10 -17.67
N THR A 103 0.86 -14.11 -16.82
CA THR A 103 2.04 -13.24 -16.94
C THR A 103 2.97 -13.76 -18.03
N ASP A 104 3.20 -12.96 -19.08
CA ASP A 104 4.16 -13.30 -20.13
C ASP A 104 5.60 -13.13 -19.63
N LYS A 105 6.18 -14.22 -19.18
CA LYS A 105 7.58 -14.29 -18.71
C LYS A 105 8.57 -14.63 -19.84
N SER A 106 8.10 -14.69 -21.11
CA SER A 106 8.90 -15.17 -22.26
C SER A 106 10.03 -14.20 -22.63
N SER A 107 9.89 -12.92 -22.35
CA SER A 107 10.95 -11.94 -22.54
C SER A 107 10.88 -10.83 -21.48
N THR A 108 12.05 -10.29 -21.14
CA THR A 108 12.16 -9.15 -20.20
C THR A 108 11.40 -7.92 -20.72
N ASP A 109 11.45 -7.65 -22.03
CA ASP A 109 10.77 -6.49 -22.63
C ASP A 109 9.24 -6.57 -22.48
N LYS A 110 8.65 -7.73 -22.75
CA LYS A 110 7.21 -7.93 -22.59
C LYS A 110 6.76 -7.81 -21.14
N LEU A 111 7.57 -8.32 -20.21
CA LEU A 111 7.32 -8.18 -18.78
C LEU A 111 7.35 -6.71 -18.37
N TYR A 112 8.29 -5.93 -18.89
CA TYR A 112 8.33 -4.48 -18.70
C TYR A 112 7.09 -3.80 -19.24
N ASP A 113 6.76 -4.04 -20.50
CA ASP A 113 5.59 -3.43 -21.13
C ASP A 113 4.32 -3.72 -20.31
N GLN A 114 4.17 -4.93 -19.79
CA GLN A 114 3.05 -5.30 -18.94
C GLN A 114 3.08 -4.57 -17.60
N LEU A 115 4.23 -4.50 -16.90
CA LEU A 115 4.39 -3.80 -15.62
C LEU A 115 4.00 -2.32 -15.72
N TYR A 116 4.39 -1.65 -16.81
CA TYR A 116 4.13 -0.22 -17.00
C TYR A 116 2.75 0.09 -17.60
N SER A 117 2.11 -0.84 -18.28
CA SER A 117 0.81 -0.65 -18.92
C SER A 117 -0.35 -1.12 -18.05
N SER A 118 -0.51 -2.44 -17.93
CA SER A 118 -1.65 -3.08 -17.26
C SER A 118 -1.35 -3.55 -15.83
N GLY A 119 -0.06 -3.71 -15.49
CA GLY A 119 0.40 -4.36 -14.27
C GLY A 119 0.31 -5.88 -14.33
N LEU A 120 0.82 -6.53 -13.29
CA LEU A 120 0.81 -7.98 -13.11
C LEU A 120 -0.17 -8.38 -12.03
N PHE A 121 -0.99 -9.37 -12.28
CA PHE A 121 -1.80 -10.01 -11.25
C PHE A 121 -0.98 -11.07 -10.52
N LEU A 122 -1.18 -11.15 -9.22
CA LEU A 122 -0.45 -12.01 -8.30
C LEU A 122 -1.44 -12.79 -7.44
N SER A 123 -1.03 -14.01 -7.03
CA SER A 123 -1.76 -14.82 -6.05
C SER A 123 -3.23 -15.00 -6.43
N HIS A 124 -3.51 -15.50 -7.63
CA HIS A 124 -4.87 -15.72 -8.16
C HIS A 124 -5.72 -14.46 -8.22
N LYS A 125 -5.15 -13.37 -8.75
CA LYS A 125 -5.79 -12.06 -8.91
C LYS A 125 -6.23 -11.40 -7.60
N THR A 126 -5.67 -11.83 -6.47
CA THR A 126 -5.93 -11.18 -5.18
C THR A 126 -5.06 -9.95 -4.96
N LYS A 127 -3.95 -9.83 -5.70
CA LYS A 127 -3.06 -8.68 -5.68
C LYS A 127 -2.71 -8.23 -7.09
N LYS A 128 -2.28 -6.99 -7.24
CA LYS A 128 -1.74 -6.43 -8.49
C LYS A 128 -0.50 -5.61 -8.19
N LEU A 129 0.56 -5.83 -8.96
CA LEU A 129 1.76 -5.01 -9.01
C LEU A 129 1.78 -4.21 -10.31
N TRP A 130 2.10 -2.94 -10.25
CA TRP A 130 2.48 -2.15 -11.43
C TRP A 130 3.60 -1.20 -11.07
N VAL A 131 4.28 -0.69 -12.08
CA VAL A 131 5.32 0.32 -11.93
C VAL A 131 4.80 1.65 -12.47
N ASN A 132 4.95 2.72 -11.70
CA ASN A 132 4.52 4.03 -12.12
C ASN A 132 5.58 4.73 -13.01
N LYS A 133 5.25 5.93 -13.53
CA LYS A 133 6.15 6.70 -14.40
C LYS A 133 7.49 7.10 -13.77
N LEU A 134 7.60 7.02 -12.44
CA LEU A 134 8.80 7.31 -11.67
C LEU A 134 9.59 6.04 -11.33
N ASN A 135 9.29 4.93 -11.99
CA ASN A 135 9.90 3.62 -11.76
C ASN A 135 9.73 3.09 -10.33
N CYS A 136 8.62 3.42 -9.68
CA CYS A 136 8.34 2.95 -8.34
C CYS A 136 7.28 1.84 -8.35
N ASN A 137 7.50 0.81 -7.53
CA ASN A 137 6.56 -0.27 -7.31
C ASN A 137 5.26 0.23 -6.68
N CYS A 138 4.14 -0.16 -7.22
CA CYS A 138 2.81 0.13 -6.69
C CYS A 138 2.03 -1.16 -6.52
N PHE A 139 1.26 -1.26 -5.45
CA PHE A 139 0.46 -2.44 -5.16
C PHE A 139 -1.02 -2.10 -5.00
N MET A 140 -1.86 -3.03 -5.43
CA MET A 140 -3.26 -3.14 -5.04
C MET A 140 -3.48 -4.52 -4.43
N LEU A 141 -3.95 -4.55 -3.19
CA LEU A 141 -4.40 -5.76 -2.52
C LEU A 141 -5.93 -5.75 -2.61
N TYR A 142 -6.51 -6.63 -3.39
CA TYR A 142 -7.97 -6.72 -3.52
C TYR A 142 -8.59 -7.34 -2.27
N ALA A 143 -9.91 -7.26 -2.16
CA ALA A 143 -10.64 -7.70 -0.97
C ALA A 143 -10.32 -9.15 -0.56
N ARG A 144 -10.06 -10.04 -1.52
CA ARG A 144 -9.64 -11.44 -1.26
C ARG A 144 -8.25 -11.57 -0.62
N ALA A 145 -7.40 -10.54 -0.72
CA ALA A 145 -6.11 -10.51 -0.02
C ALA A 145 -6.21 -9.94 1.41
N LEU A 146 -7.40 -9.51 1.82
CA LEU A 146 -7.64 -8.92 3.13
C LEU A 146 -8.24 -9.94 4.10
N SER A 147 -7.95 -9.81 5.37
CA SER A 147 -8.63 -10.51 6.44
C SER A 147 -9.88 -9.71 6.82
N ILE A 148 -11.04 -10.22 6.49
CA ILE A 148 -12.34 -9.61 6.77
C ILE A 148 -13.04 -10.47 7.81
N THR A 149 -13.36 -9.91 8.98
CA THR A 149 -14.09 -10.63 10.03
C THR A 149 -15.44 -11.11 9.49
N TRP A 150 -15.66 -12.43 9.55
CA TRP A 150 -16.78 -13.18 8.96
C TRP A 150 -16.92 -13.03 7.43
N GLY A 151 -15.84 -12.72 6.72
CA GLY A 151 -15.85 -12.48 5.27
C GLY A 151 -16.39 -13.63 4.41
N GLU A 152 -16.27 -14.87 4.88
CA GLU A 152 -16.80 -16.06 4.19
C GLU A 152 -18.22 -16.44 4.62
N ASP A 153 -18.79 -15.74 5.61
CA ASP A 153 -20.16 -16.01 6.05
C ASP A 153 -21.17 -15.22 5.22
N PRO A 154 -22.00 -15.90 4.39
CA PRO A 154 -22.92 -15.23 3.49
C PRO A 154 -24.06 -14.47 4.20
N ARG A 155 -24.20 -14.61 5.52
CA ARG A 155 -25.13 -13.81 6.33
C ARG A 155 -24.65 -12.37 6.45
N TYR A 156 -23.32 -12.15 6.45
CA TYR A 156 -22.68 -10.86 6.73
C TYR A 156 -22.07 -10.22 5.50
N TRP A 157 -21.48 -11.02 4.60
CA TRP A 157 -20.80 -10.54 3.41
C TRP A 157 -21.28 -11.24 2.15
N LYS A 158 -21.08 -10.58 1.02
CA LYS A 158 -21.29 -11.12 -0.31
C LYS A 158 -20.10 -10.75 -1.17
N TRP A 159 -19.53 -11.74 -1.84
CA TRP A 159 -18.49 -11.51 -2.84
C TRP A 159 -19.13 -11.15 -4.18
N ILE A 160 -18.71 -10.04 -4.76
CA ILE A 160 -19.22 -9.53 -6.03
C ILE A 160 -18.09 -9.34 -7.02
N GLN A 161 -18.39 -9.53 -8.31
CA GLN A 161 -17.44 -9.26 -9.38
C GLN A 161 -17.47 -7.76 -9.73
N VAL A 162 -16.28 -7.17 -9.83
CA VAL A 162 -16.08 -5.76 -10.20
C VAL A 162 -15.03 -5.71 -11.29
N GLN A 163 -15.30 -4.90 -12.32
CA GLN A 163 -14.36 -4.71 -13.42
C GLN A 163 -13.28 -3.69 -13.04
N GLU A 164 -12.01 -4.05 -13.22
CA GLU A 164 -10.87 -3.16 -13.17
C GLU A 164 -10.77 -2.30 -14.43
N SER A 165 -10.02 -1.20 -14.35
CA SER A 165 -9.74 -0.35 -15.52
C SER A 165 -9.05 -1.10 -16.67
N SER A 166 -8.35 -2.17 -16.37
CA SER A 166 -7.75 -3.09 -17.36
C SER A 166 -8.74 -4.03 -18.03
N GLY A 167 -10.02 -4.00 -17.65
CA GLY A 167 -11.05 -4.93 -18.13
C GLY A 167 -11.11 -6.23 -17.35
N THR A 168 -10.14 -6.53 -16.49
CA THR A 168 -10.09 -7.76 -15.68
C THR A 168 -11.14 -7.72 -14.58
N MET A 169 -11.83 -8.83 -14.38
CA MET A 169 -12.76 -9.00 -13.26
C MET A 169 -12.01 -9.39 -12.00
N ILE A 170 -12.32 -8.72 -10.90
CA ILE A 170 -11.79 -8.98 -9.55
C ILE A 170 -12.94 -9.12 -8.56
N GLU A 171 -12.71 -9.77 -7.43
CA GLU A 171 -13.70 -9.90 -6.38
C GLU A 171 -13.60 -8.74 -5.36
N ALA A 172 -14.74 -8.14 -5.07
CA ALA A 172 -14.92 -7.15 -4.01
C ALA A 172 -15.86 -7.71 -2.93
N ALA A 173 -15.70 -7.25 -1.69
CA ALA A 173 -16.54 -7.67 -0.57
C ALA A 173 -17.65 -6.65 -0.32
N GLU A 174 -18.91 -7.05 -0.51
CA GLU A 174 -20.10 -6.26 -0.20
C GLU A 174 -20.61 -6.61 1.20
N LEU A 175 -20.64 -5.63 2.09
CA LEU A 175 -21.19 -5.74 3.41
C LEU A 175 -22.72 -5.79 3.37
N LYS A 176 -23.27 -6.92 3.80
CA LYS A 176 -24.73 -7.08 3.94
C LYS A 176 -25.21 -6.46 5.24
N ARG A 177 -24.66 -6.89 6.36
CA ARG A 177 -24.98 -6.33 7.68
C ARG A 177 -24.04 -6.84 8.78
N VAL A 178 -23.36 -5.94 9.50
CA VAL A 178 -22.59 -6.26 10.72
C VAL A 178 -22.70 -5.13 11.75
N CYS A 179 -22.54 -5.42 13.03
CA CYS A 179 -22.26 -4.42 14.06
C CYS A 179 -20.76 -4.35 14.37
N TRP A 180 -20.02 -5.45 14.19
CA TRP A 180 -18.57 -5.52 14.31
C TRP A 180 -17.93 -5.47 12.92
N LEU A 181 -17.40 -4.33 12.55
CA LEU A 181 -16.67 -4.15 11.29
C LEU A 181 -15.18 -4.20 11.55
N GLU A 182 -14.49 -5.14 10.93
CA GLU A 182 -13.05 -5.24 11.03
C GLU A 182 -12.46 -5.84 9.75
N VAL A 183 -11.57 -5.09 9.13
CA VAL A 183 -10.89 -5.44 7.89
C VAL A 183 -9.42 -5.11 8.04
N ASN A 184 -8.56 -6.11 7.90
CA ASN A 184 -7.12 -5.99 8.05
C ASN A 184 -6.41 -6.46 6.78
N GLY A 185 -5.27 -5.84 6.47
CA GLY A 185 -4.40 -6.29 5.40
C GLY A 185 -2.94 -6.09 5.77
N ARG A 186 -2.05 -6.78 5.04
CA ARG A 186 -0.62 -6.77 5.29
C ARG A 186 0.17 -6.72 3.99
N LEU A 187 1.28 -6.01 4.01
CA LEU A 187 2.24 -5.98 2.91
C LEU A 187 3.66 -5.85 3.48
N ASP A 188 4.59 -6.61 2.91
CA ASP A 188 5.99 -6.48 3.23
C ASP A 188 6.56 -5.22 2.56
N THR A 189 7.07 -4.28 3.37
CA THR A 189 7.62 -3.01 2.91
C THR A 189 8.88 -3.17 2.05
N ARG A 190 9.58 -4.30 2.15
CA ARG A 190 10.74 -4.63 1.29
C ARG A 190 10.36 -4.84 -0.18
N LYS A 191 9.07 -5.05 -0.49
CA LYS A 191 8.56 -5.12 -1.88
C LYS A 191 8.39 -3.75 -2.53
N LEU A 192 8.55 -2.68 -1.77
CA LEU A 192 8.41 -1.30 -2.22
C LEU A 192 9.75 -0.74 -2.69
N THR A 193 9.72 0.34 -3.46
CA THR A 193 10.93 1.04 -3.88
C THR A 193 11.55 1.79 -2.69
N ALA A 194 12.80 1.48 -2.38
CA ALA A 194 13.52 2.01 -1.22
C ALA A 194 13.57 3.55 -1.21
N GLY A 195 13.46 4.16 -0.03
CA GLY A 195 13.57 5.60 0.18
C GLY A 195 12.40 6.43 -0.35
N VAL A 196 11.40 5.81 -1.00
CA VAL A 196 10.25 6.49 -1.57
C VAL A 196 9.16 6.68 -0.52
N ARG A 197 8.50 7.86 -0.52
CA ARG A 197 7.34 8.12 0.33
C ARG A 197 6.09 7.48 -0.29
N TYR A 198 5.46 6.59 0.47
CA TYR A 198 4.26 5.87 0.10
C TYR A 198 3.03 6.35 0.87
N GLU A 199 1.88 6.17 0.24
CA GLU A 199 0.55 6.37 0.79
C GLU A 199 -0.24 5.06 0.71
N VAL A 200 -0.96 4.75 1.79
CA VAL A 200 -1.85 3.58 1.90
C VAL A 200 -3.28 4.08 1.92
N CYS A 201 -4.14 3.55 1.02
CA CYS A 201 -5.55 3.94 0.93
C CYS A 201 -6.47 2.74 0.76
N PHE A 202 -7.55 2.66 1.54
CA PHE A 202 -8.66 1.76 1.24
C PHE A 202 -9.47 2.31 0.06
N HIS A 203 -9.85 1.44 -0.86
CA HIS A 203 -10.78 1.72 -1.96
C HIS A 203 -12.12 1.11 -1.62
N VAL A 204 -13.09 1.95 -1.33
CA VAL A 204 -14.43 1.54 -0.91
C VAL A 204 -15.51 2.27 -1.69
N MET A 205 -16.72 1.73 -1.67
CA MET A 205 -17.92 2.37 -2.19
C MET A 205 -19.06 2.19 -1.19
N LEU A 206 -19.79 3.25 -0.92
CA LEU A 206 -21.04 3.17 -0.19
C LEU A 206 -22.19 3.08 -1.18
N LYS A 207 -23.01 2.04 -1.07
CA LYS A 207 -24.20 1.86 -1.88
C LYS A 207 -25.31 2.86 -1.46
N ASP A 208 -26.35 2.89 -2.22
CA ASP A 208 -27.60 3.57 -1.86
C ASP A 208 -28.74 2.55 -1.88
N PRO A 209 -29.36 2.25 -0.70
CA PRO A 209 -29.06 2.80 0.63
C PRO A 209 -27.83 2.16 1.30
N ALA A 210 -27.13 2.93 2.14
CA ALA A 210 -26.14 2.46 3.10
C ALA A 210 -26.47 3.07 4.46
N GLN A 211 -26.43 2.28 5.54
CA GLN A 211 -26.91 2.66 6.87
C GLN A 211 -25.90 2.30 7.96
N GLY A 212 -26.00 2.94 9.13
CA GLY A 212 -25.18 2.67 10.31
C GLY A 212 -23.80 3.31 10.27
N TRP A 213 -23.64 4.41 9.54
CA TRP A 213 -22.38 5.12 9.35
C TRP A 213 -22.30 6.46 10.12
N GLU A 214 -23.17 6.65 11.12
CA GLU A 214 -23.18 7.80 12.00
C GLU A 214 -21.95 7.85 12.90
N VAL A 215 -21.45 6.66 13.30
CA VAL A 215 -20.20 6.51 14.03
C VAL A 215 -19.04 6.43 13.04
N PRO A 216 -18.02 7.30 13.17
CA PRO A 216 -16.85 7.24 12.31
C PRO A 216 -16.11 5.90 12.45
N VAL A 217 -15.57 5.39 11.36
CA VAL A 217 -14.69 4.22 11.37
C VAL A 217 -13.25 4.64 11.74
N ASN A 218 -12.53 3.76 12.40
CA ASN A 218 -11.11 3.93 12.65
C ASN A 218 -10.33 3.37 11.47
N VAL A 219 -9.27 4.07 11.07
CA VAL A 219 -8.28 3.59 10.11
C VAL A 219 -6.90 3.65 10.74
N ARG A 220 -6.11 2.60 10.58
CA ARG A 220 -4.83 2.44 11.27
C ARG A 220 -3.78 1.84 10.34
N LEU A 221 -2.56 2.40 10.39
CA LEU A 221 -1.35 1.86 9.79
C LEU A 221 -0.35 1.53 10.89
N VAL A 222 0.15 0.30 10.89
CA VAL A 222 1.23 -0.16 11.77
C VAL A 222 2.41 -0.52 10.90
N LEU A 223 3.53 0.16 11.08
CA LEU A 223 4.76 -0.06 10.33
C LEU A 223 5.65 -1.11 11.03
N PRO A 224 6.59 -1.73 10.31
CA PRO A 224 7.66 -2.48 10.93
C PRO A 224 8.28 -1.68 12.08
N GLY A 225 8.64 -2.34 13.18
CA GLY A 225 9.11 -1.65 14.40
C GLY A 225 7.99 -1.08 15.29
N GLY A 226 6.71 -1.20 14.90
CA GLY A 226 5.56 -0.90 15.75
C GLY A 226 5.09 0.56 15.75
N LYS A 227 5.65 1.43 14.90
CA LYS A 227 5.15 2.81 14.73
C LYS A 227 3.74 2.79 14.17
N LYS A 228 2.81 3.50 14.82
CA LYS A 228 1.39 3.55 14.48
C LYS A 228 0.99 4.92 13.98
N GLN A 229 0.07 4.95 13.00
CA GLN A 229 -0.72 6.10 12.59
C GLN A 229 -2.17 5.66 12.66
N GLU A 230 -3.02 6.46 13.29
CA GLU A 230 -4.43 6.12 13.49
C GLU A 230 -5.28 7.38 13.47
N HIS A 231 -6.43 7.33 12.82
CA HIS A 231 -7.41 8.41 12.81
C HIS A 231 -8.81 7.87 12.53
N LYS A 232 -9.80 8.75 12.65
CA LYS A 232 -11.21 8.42 12.38
C LYS A 232 -11.66 9.02 11.05
N GLU A 233 -12.41 8.22 10.28
CA GLU A 233 -13.02 8.64 9.02
C GLU A 233 -14.54 8.62 9.10
N ASN A 234 -15.16 9.73 8.69
CA ASN A 234 -16.61 9.85 8.66
C ASN A 234 -17.13 9.38 7.30
N LEU A 235 -17.78 8.22 7.27
CA LEU A 235 -18.31 7.63 6.04
C LEU A 235 -19.70 8.16 5.66
N ILE A 236 -20.49 8.70 6.60
CA ILE A 236 -21.84 9.20 6.31
C ILE A 236 -21.79 10.39 5.34
N SER A 237 -20.74 11.20 5.40
CA SER A 237 -20.56 12.38 4.54
C SER A 237 -19.97 12.05 3.16
N LYS A 238 -19.56 10.82 2.92
CA LYS A 238 -18.94 10.43 1.66
C LYS A 238 -19.97 10.21 0.56
N MET A 239 -19.55 10.45 -0.69
CA MET A 239 -20.40 10.24 -1.86
C MET A 239 -20.83 8.78 -1.99
N ARG A 240 -22.05 8.58 -2.51
CA ARG A 240 -22.65 7.26 -2.72
C ARG A 240 -22.39 6.79 -4.16
N VAL A 241 -22.41 5.45 -4.35
CA VAL A 241 -22.40 4.77 -5.65
C VAL A 241 -21.18 5.12 -6.50
N GLN A 242 -20.08 5.52 -5.85
CA GLN A 242 -18.79 5.74 -6.50
C GLN A 242 -17.65 5.24 -5.63
N TRP A 243 -16.56 4.84 -6.27
CA TRP A 243 -15.34 4.46 -5.58
C TRP A 243 -14.67 5.69 -4.97
N ILE A 244 -14.35 5.59 -3.69
CA ILE A 244 -13.64 6.62 -2.92
C ILE A 244 -12.39 6.01 -2.30
N GLU A 245 -11.34 6.83 -2.16
CA GLU A 245 -10.14 6.48 -1.44
C GLU A 245 -10.23 7.01 0.00
N ILE A 246 -9.97 6.13 0.96
CA ILE A 246 -9.86 6.47 2.38
C ILE A 246 -8.39 6.36 2.76
N PRO A 247 -7.70 7.49 3.02
CA PRO A 247 -6.30 7.47 3.43
C PRO A 247 -6.14 6.75 4.77
N VAL A 248 -5.15 5.85 4.88
CA VAL A 248 -4.82 5.14 6.12
C VAL A 248 -3.60 5.76 6.77
N GLY A 249 -2.59 6.09 5.98
CA GLY A 249 -1.37 6.68 6.46
C GLY A 249 -0.30 6.78 5.37
N GLN A 250 0.85 7.34 5.76
CA GLN A 250 1.99 7.57 4.87
C GLN A 250 3.28 7.19 5.57
N PHE A 251 4.26 6.72 4.82
CA PHE A 251 5.57 6.38 5.34
C PHE A 251 6.62 6.44 4.24
N VAL A 252 7.89 6.43 4.62
CA VAL A 252 9.00 6.25 3.68
C VAL A 252 9.38 4.77 3.71
N ALA A 253 9.44 4.14 2.53
CA ALA A 253 9.88 2.75 2.43
C ALA A 253 11.33 2.62 2.93
N PRO A 254 11.67 1.55 3.67
CA PRO A 254 12.99 1.36 4.23
C PRO A 254 14.05 1.28 3.11
N VAL A 255 15.25 1.81 3.39
CA VAL A 255 16.38 1.75 2.47
C VAL A 255 17.17 0.45 2.67
N HIS A 256 17.16 -0.07 3.89
CA HIS A 256 17.86 -1.29 4.26
C HIS A 256 16.88 -2.41 4.61
N ASP A 257 17.21 -3.63 4.22
CA ASP A 257 16.33 -4.81 4.40
C ASP A 257 16.06 -5.13 5.87
N ASP A 258 16.98 -4.83 6.77
CA ASP A 258 16.86 -5.02 8.22
C ASP A 258 15.85 -4.06 8.87
N GLU A 259 15.60 -2.91 8.25
CA GLU A 259 14.55 -1.96 8.67
C GLU A 259 13.16 -2.34 8.10
N GLY A 260 13.15 -3.21 7.09
CA GLY A 260 11.95 -3.66 6.41
C GLY A 260 11.19 -4.74 7.18
N GLY A 261 9.99 -5.00 6.73
CA GLY A 261 9.14 -6.05 7.30
C GLY A 261 7.68 -5.85 6.97
N GLU A 262 6.84 -6.65 7.61
CA GLU A 262 5.41 -6.60 7.40
C GLU A 262 4.81 -5.35 8.05
N MET A 263 4.14 -4.53 7.24
CA MET A 263 3.24 -3.48 7.71
C MET A 263 1.80 -4.00 7.72
N GLU A 264 1.00 -3.51 8.66
CA GLU A 264 -0.42 -3.83 8.78
C GLU A 264 -1.26 -2.56 8.62
N PHE A 265 -2.37 -2.67 7.91
CA PHE A 265 -3.35 -1.60 7.77
C PHE A 265 -4.75 -2.14 8.05
N SER A 266 -5.56 -1.30 8.72
CA SER A 266 -6.88 -1.71 9.24
C SER A 266 -7.93 -0.64 9.00
N LEU A 267 -9.17 -1.09 8.74
CA LEU A 267 -10.37 -0.29 8.78
C LEU A 267 -11.36 -1.01 9.71
N TYR A 268 -11.78 -0.36 10.79
CA TYR A 268 -12.61 -1.02 11.80
C TYR A 268 -13.54 -0.07 12.55
N GLU A 269 -14.66 -0.59 13.00
CA GLU A 269 -15.55 -0.01 13.99
C GLU A 269 -16.23 -1.15 14.76
N ILE A 270 -15.86 -1.31 16.02
CA ILE A 270 -16.20 -2.46 16.85
C ILE A 270 -16.87 -2.09 18.18
N GLU A 271 -16.93 -0.80 18.51
CA GLU A 271 -17.38 -0.32 19.82
C GLU A 271 -18.80 0.28 19.78
N GLY A 272 -19.15 0.93 18.70
CA GLY A 272 -20.38 1.74 18.59
C GLY A 272 -21.69 0.93 18.52
N GLY A 273 -21.64 -0.39 18.35
CA GLY A 273 -22.81 -1.27 18.35
C GLY A 273 -23.82 -1.04 17.21
N ALA A 274 -23.61 -0.02 16.38
CA ALA A 274 -24.49 0.29 15.25
C ALA A 274 -24.37 -0.76 14.15
N TRP A 275 -25.51 -1.22 13.64
CA TRP A 275 -25.55 -2.13 12.52
C TRP A 275 -25.25 -1.40 11.22
N LYS A 276 -24.19 -1.82 10.54
CA LYS A 276 -23.68 -1.23 9.30
C LYS A 276 -24.03 -2.10 8.10
N GLN A 277 -24.39 -1.45 7.00
CA GLN A 277 -24.68 -2.13 5.72
C GLN A 277 -24.34 -1.23 4.52
N GLY A 278 -24.15 -1.88 3.36
CA GLY A 278 -24.01 -1.19 2.08
C GLY A 278 -22.60 -0.64 1.82
N LEU A 279 -21.56 -1.08 2.55
CA LEU A 279 -20.16 -0.83 2.22
C LEU A 279 -19.69 -1.89 1.23
N VAL A 280 -18.98 -1.49 0.19
CA VAL A 280 -18.26 -2.38 -0.73
C VAL A 280 -16.78 -2.08 -0.61
N ILE A 281 -15.98 -3.10 -0.36
CA ILE A 281 -14.52 -3.01 -0.25
C ILE A 281 -13.91 -3.61 -1.51
N LYS A 282 -13.22 -2.79 -2.31
CA LYS A 282 -12.44 -3.24 -3.46
C LYS A 282 -11.08 -3.77 -3.02
N GLY A 283 -10.43 -3.08 -2.10
CA GLY A 283 -9.11 -3.42 -1.61
C GLY A 283 -8.35 -2.25 -1.04
N VAL A 284 -7.02 -2.38 -0.99
CA VAL A 284 -6.10 -1.36 -0.47
C VAL A 284 -4.99 -1.13 -1.49
N SER A 285 -4.75 0.14 -1.84
CA SER A 285 -3.60 0.53 -2.64
C SER A 285 -2.44 1.01 -1.78
N VAL A 286 -1.23 0.67 -2.20
CA VAL A 286 0.04 1.20 -1.69
C VAL A 286 0.79 1.78 -2.86
N LYS A 287 0.87 3.11 -2.93
CA LYS A 287 1.42 3.84 -4.08
C LYS A 287 2.25 5.04 -3.63
N PRO A 288 3.27 5.45 -4.41
CA PRO A 288 4.01 6.68 -4.11
C PRO A 288 3.08 7.89 -4.02
N LYS A 289 3.34 8.77 -3.06
CA LYS A 289 2.58 10.01 -2.89
C LYS A 289 2.93 11.00 -3.99
N SER A 290 1.94 11.50 -4.70
CA SER A 290 2.08 12.25 -5.97
C SER A 290 2.73 13.64 -5.88
N HIS A 291 3.10 14.17 -4.70
CA HIS A 291 3.44 15.60 -4.53
C HIS A 291 4.83 15.95 -3.98
N GLU A 292 5.77 15.02 -3.83
CA GLU A 292 7.06 15.33 -3.20
C GLU A 292 8.32 14.98 -4.01
N TYR A 293 8.23 14.78 -5.32
CA TYR A 293 9.43 14.71 -6.15
C TYR A 293 9.81 16.10 -6.68
N ARG A 294 10.11 17.04 -5.80
CA ARG A 294 11.05 18.10 -6.14
C ARG A 294 12.45 17.57 -5.79
N ILE A 295 13.13 17.02 -6.79
CA ILE A 295 14.58 16.88 -6.73
C ILE A 295 15.10 18.31 -6.58
N PRO A 296 15.89 18.64 -5.56
CA PRO A 296 16.71 19.86 -5.58
C PRO A 296 17.64 19.69 -6.77
N LEU A 297 17.51 20.54 -7.77
CA LEU A 297 18.56 20.78 -8.76
C LEU A 297 19.65 21.51 -8.01
N GLU A 298 20.73 20.81 -7.63
CA GLU A 298 22.03 21.43 -7.37
C GLU A 298 22.76 21.67 -8.68
#